data_b6b793f9706bd1a0a72d415fdec28071
#
_entry.id   b6b793f9706bd1a0a72d415fdec28071
#
_cell.length_a   1.000
_cell.length_b   1.000
_cell.length_c   1.000
_cell.angle_alpha   90.00
_cell.angle_beta   90.00
_cell.angle_gamma   90.00
#
_symmetry.space_group_name_H-M   'P 1'
#
loop_
_entity.id
_entity.type
_entity.pdbx_description
1 polymer ?
#
loop_
_entity_poly.entity_id
_entity_poly.type
_entity_poly.pdbx_seq_one_letter_code
_entity_poly.pdbx_strand_id
1 'polypeptide(L)'
;MIRVTAVQPESIAEELGLAEGTELLAVNGRELEDFLDWEFLTAEEEFLLHVRQPDGEEIEYEIERPLGEPLGVSLEPARIRRCANRCDFCFVDGLPDGLRDVLYIRDDDYRLSFRYGNFATLTNLKPKDIERIIEFRLSPLYVSVHATDPTVRRYLLRNPTAPEILPQLRHFADHGIEFHTQVVMSPGVNDGGVLEQTLRELYEFGSAILGCSVVPVGLTEFSKHHLVREPTAEECQAAIRLVEARAAVARRERGIYWAFGADELYVRAGVELPPAEIYDGFDQVENGVGSVRWLQRQIETGADELQGWAGRRIGVVTGTAMGQLMPMVLDPLARATGATFELIPVVNTLFGASVTTAGLLPGIALQQALTGRRDLDLALLPGEAINDDGLFMDSMSLDLLSAGVPMELRLSKDFIDALHVPAAA
;
A
#
# COMPACT_ATOMS: atom_id res chain seq x y z
N MET A 1 -4.82 21.50 16.71
CA MET A 1 -6.30 21.69 16.65
C MET A 1 -6.85 20.84 15.52
N ILE A 2 -7.87 20.05 15.79
CA ILE A 2 -8.50 19.10 14.83
C ILE A 2 -9.99 19.38 14.88
N ARG A 3 -10.68 19.33 13.72
CA ARG A 3 -12.12 19.61 13.64
C ARG A 3 -12.93 18.33 13.54
N VAL A 4 -14.04 18.27 14.25
CA VAL A 4 -15.06 17.21 14.14
C VAL A 4 -15.87 17.43 12.87
N THR A 5 -16.01 16.40 12.04
CA THR A 5 -16.80 16.41 10.80
C THR A 5 -18.14 15.67 10.95
N ALA A 6 -18.21 14.73 11.87
CA ALA A 6 -19.46 14.04 12.21
C ALA A 6 -19.39 13.47 13.62
N VAL A 7 -20.56 13.31 14.26
CA VAL A 7 -20.72 12.65 15.54
C VAL A 7 -21.65 11.44 15.32
N GLN A 8 -21.25 10.28 15.83
CA GLN A 8 -22.04 9.05 15.73
C GLN A 8 -23.22 9.11 16.69
N PRO A 9 -24.43 8.70 16.29
CA PRO A 9 -25.56 8.56 17.19
C PRO A 9 -25.27 7.56 18.33
N GLU A 10 -25.83 7.81 19.49
CA GLU A 10 -25.68 6.97 20.70
C GLU A 10 -24.23 6.79 21.17
N SER A 11 -23.37 7.77 20.88
CA SER A 11 -21.95 7.77 21.25
C SER A 11 -21.67 8.71 22.45
N ILE A 12 -20.52 8.52 23.09
CA ILE A 12 -20.03 9.41 24.15
C ILE A 12 -19.96 10.86 23.65
N ALA A 13 -19.53 11.09 22.43
CA ALA A 13 -19.47 12.43 21.84
C ALA A 13 -20.83 13.10 21.73
N GLU A 14 -21.88 12.35 21.39
CA GLU A 14 -23.25 12.87 21.37
C GLU A 14 -23.75 13.19 22.78
N GLU A 15 -23.50 12.34 23.77
CA GLU A 15 -23.85 12.57 25.17
C GLU A 15 -23.18 13.83 25.75
N LEU A 16 -21.94 14.11 25.32
CA LEU A 16 -21.20 15.33 25.68
C LEU A 16 -21.68 16.59 24.94
N GLY A 17 -22.60 16.44 23.97
CA GLY A 17 -23.07 17.53 23.14
C GLY A 17 -22.04 18.06 22.14
N LEU A 18 -21.06 17.23 21.75
CA LEU A 18 -20.17 17.57 20.64
C LEU A 18 -20.96 17.61 19.33
N ALA A 19 -20.62 18.52 18.45
CA ALA A 19 -21.30 18.73 17.18
C ALA A 19 -20.30 18.81 16.02
N GLU A 20 -20.80 18.67 14.79
CA GLU A 20 -20.02 19.00 13.61
C GLU A 20 -19.48 20.45 13.70
N GLY A 21 -18.20 20.63 13.41
CA GLY A 21 -17.51 21.90 13.53
C GLY A 21 -16.84 22.16 14.89
N THR A 22 -17.06 21.32 15.92
CA THR A 22 -16.33 21.39 17.18
C THR A 22 -14.82 21.25 16.91
N GLU A 23 -14.03 22.12 17.51
CA GLU A 23 -12.57 22.09 17.46
C GLU A 23 -12.01 21.37 18.70
N LEU A 24 -11.30 20.28 18.49
CA LEU A 24 -10.56 19.56 19.53
C LEU A 24 -9.21 20.26 19.72
N LEU A 25 -9.01 20.86 20.88
CA LEU A 25 -7.86 21.73 21.15
C LEU A 25 -6.72 20.97 21.82
N ALA A 26 -7.02 20.27 22.91
CA ALA A 26 -6.01 19.58 23.73
C ALA A 26 -6.59 18.33 24.43
N VAL A 27 -5.71 17.40 24.77
CA VAL A 27 -5.97 16.28 25.68
C VAL A 27 -4.94 16.32 26.81
N ASN A 28 -5.40 16.29 28.06
CA ASN A 28 -4.56 16.40 29.26
C ASN A 28 -3.61 17.62 29.19
N GLY A 29 -4.10 18.75 28.63
CA GLY A 29 -3.33 19.99 28.45
C GLY A 29 -2.30 19.96 27.30
N ARG A 30 -2.19 18.87 26.56
CA ARG A 30 -1.34 18.73 25.37
C ARG A 30 -2.13 19.06 24.11
N GLU A 31 -1.65 20.04 23.35
CA GLU A 31 -2.29 20.47 22.10
C GLU A 31 -2.34 19.35 21.06
N LEU A 32 -3.48 19.25 20.37
CA LEU A 32 -3.71 18.31 19.27
C LEU A 32 -3.29 18.93 17.93
N GLU A 33 -2.36 18.30 17.22
CA GLU A 33 -1.90 18.73 15.89
C GLU A 33 -2.60 17.95 14.76
N ASP A 34 -2.77 16.64 14.94
CA ASP A 34 -3.37 15.75 13.94
C ASP A 34 -3.94 14.46 14.58
N PHE A 35 -4.41 13.54 13.71
CA PHE A 35 -5.04 12.30 14.14
C PHE A 35 -4.15 11.39 15.01
N LEU A 36 -2.81 11.47 14.87
CA LEU A 36 -1.93 10.68 15.73
C LEU A 36 -2.00 11.18 17.19
N ASP A 37 -1.96 12.50 17.41
CA ASP A 37 -2.13 13.03 18.77
C ASP A 37 -3.46 12.60 19.37
N TRP A 38 -4.53 12.68 18.55
CA TRP A 38 -5.84 12.20 18.96
C TRP A 38 -5.81 10.74 19.39
N GLU A 39 -5.32 9.84 18.52
CA GLU A 39 -5.30 8.40 18.80
C GLU A 39 -4.44 8.06 20.03
N PHE A 40 -3.25 8.64 20.14
CA PHE A 40 -2.34 8.32 21.24
C PHE A 40 -2.76 8.96 22.58
N LEU A 41 -3.20 10.21 22.57
CA LEU A 41 -3.54 10.92 23.78
C LEU A 41 -4.92 10.54 24.33
N THR A 42 -5.80 10.00 23.51
CA THR A 42 -7.11 9.46 23.94
C THR A 42 -7.10 7.93 24.08
N ALA A 43 -5.94 7.28 24.13
CA ALA A 43 -5.86 5.82 24.28
C ALA A 43 -6.23 5.33 25.70
N GLU A 44 -6.08 6.19 26.71
CA GLU A 44 -6.36 5.87 28.10
C GLU A 44 -7.88 5.85 28.41
N GLU A 45 -8.24 5.22 29.54
CA GLU A 45 -9.63 5.15 30.01
C GLU A 45 -10.11 6.50 30.53
N GLU A 46 -9.21 7.30 31.14
CA GLU A 46 -9.49 8.58 31.75
C GLU A 46 -8.62 9.68 31.12
N PHE A 47 -9.22 10.79 30.68
CA PHE A 47 -8.48 11.96 30.19
C PHE A 47 -9.34 13.22 30.19
N LEU A 48 -8.70 14.40 30.21
CA LEU A 48 -9.33 15.71 30.07
C LEU A 48 -9.33 16.10 28.58
N LEU A 49 -10.52 16.35 28.02
CA LEU A 49 -10.67 16.82 26.64
C LEU A 49 -11.08 18.28 26.60
N HIS A 50 -10.19 19.13 26.09
CA HIS A 50 -10.46 20.56 25.87
C HIS A 50 -10.92 20.79 24.44
N VAL A 51 -12.10 21.37 24.30
CA VAL A 51 -12.73 21.65 23.01
C VAL A 51 -13.21 23.08 22.90
N ARG A 52 -13.41 23.55 21.67
CA ARG A 52 -14.17 24.77 21.35
C ARG A 52 -15.36 24.41 20.50
N GLN A 53 -16.55 24.70 21.02
CA GLN A 53 -17.82 24.47 20.33
C GLN A 53 -17.98 25.42 19.14
N PRO A 54 -18.89 25.13 18.16
CA PRO A 54 -19.12 26.00 17.00
C PRO A 54 -19.58 27.42 17.34
N ASP A 55 -20.19 27.64 18.50
CA ASP A 55 -20.58 28.96 19.00
C ASP A 55 -19.43 29.73 19.66
N GLY A 56 -18.25 29.13 19.79
CA GLY A 56 -17.04 29.71 20.35
C GLY A 56 -16.85 29.43 21.85
N GLU A 57 -17.74 28.73 22.52
CA GLU A 57 -17.57 28.34 23.93
C GLU A 57 -16.47 27.29 24.03
N GLU A 58 -15.54 27.53 24.98
CA GLU A 58 -14.49 26.55 25.33
C GLU A 58 -14.92 25.75 26.56
N ILE A 59 -14.87 24.42 26.43
CA ILE A 59 -15.29 23.49 27.48
C ILE A 59 -14.20 22.46 27.69
N GLU A 60 -13.96 22.10 28.94
CA GLU A 60 -13.13 20.96 29.33
C GLU A 60 -14.02 19.84 29.85
N TYR A 61 -13.97 18.68 29.22
CA TYR A 61 -14.69 17.49 29.63
C TYR A 61 -13.75 16.51 30.32
N GLU A 62 -14.16 16.01 31.45
CA GLU A 62 -13.55 14.86 32.10
C GLU A 62 -14.17 13.60 31.50
N ILE A 63 -13.38 12.83 30.77
CA ILE A 63 -13.82 11.61 30.10
C ILE A 63 -13.39 10.40 30.92
N GLU A 64 -14.34 9.53 31.23
CA GLU A 64 -14.10 8.20 31.80
C GLU A 64 -14.85 7.18 30.92
N ARG A 65 -14.14 6.19 30.36
CA ARG A 65 -14.69 5.19 29.46
C ARG A 65 -13.95 3.87 29.55
N PRO A 66 -14.57 2.74 29.16
CA PRO A 66 -13.86 1.49 28.97
C PRO A 66 -12.71 1.61 27.96
N LEU A 67 -11.60 0.90 28.22
CA LEU A 67 -10.43 0.91 27.36
C LEU A 67 -10.80 0.50 25.92
N GLY A 68 -10.44 1.34 24.95
CA GLY A 68 -10.69 1.09 23.53
C GLY A 68 -12.12 1.44 23.05
N GLU A 69 -13.01 1.90 23.92
CA GLU A 69 -14.30 2.40 23.47
C GLU A 69 -14.13 3.72 22.70
N PRO A 70 -14.62 3.83 21.44
CA PRO A 70 -14.47 5.06 20.67
C PRO A 70 -15.36 6.18 21.20
N LEU A 71 -14.89 7.43 21.16
CA LEU A 71 -15.73 8.57 21.50
C LEU A 71 -16.88 8.79 20.50
N GLY A 72 -16.76 8.26 19.28
CA GLY A 72 -17.78 8.39 18.24
C GLY A 72 -17.71 9.70 17.46
N VAL A 73 -16.50 10.28 17.29
CA VAL A 73 -16.27 11.43 16.43
C VAL A 73 -15.56 11.01 15.13
N SER A 74 -15.98 11.62 14.02
CA SER A 74 -15.20 11.63 12.78
C SER A 74 -14.40 12.93 12.71
N LEU A 75 -13.14 12.84 12.32
CA LEU A 75 -12.22 13.98 12.29
C LEU A 75 -11.99 14.46 10.86
N GLU A 76 -11.67 15.75 10.71
CA GLU A 76 -11.24 16.27 9.41
C GLU A 76 -9.97 15.55 8.95
N PRO A 77 -9.85 15.24 7.64
CA PRO A 77 -8.66 14.60 7.10
C PRO A 77 -7.40 15.44 7.38
N ALA A 78 -6.36 14.79 7.87
CA ALA A 78 -5.09 15.45 8.11
C ALA A 78 -4.49 15.97 6.81
N ARG A 79 -3.91 17.16 6.84
CA ARG A 79 -3.14 17.67 5.69
C ARG A 79 -1.94 16.79 5.45
N ILE A 80 -1.90 16.18 4.27
CA ILE A 80 -0.81 15.29 3.85
C ILE A 80 0.50 16.09 3.72
N ARG A 81 1.58 15.57 4.28
CA ARG A 81 2.92 16.14 4.14
C ARG A 81 3.44 15.87 2.74
N ARG A 82 3.66 16.94 1.99
CA ARG A 82 4.09 16.84 0.60
C ARG A 82 5.56 16.47 0.50
N CYS A 83 5.86 15.62 -0.47
CA CYS A 83 7.22 15.22 -0.81
C CYS A 83 8.04 16.39 -1.33
N ALA A 84 9.27 16.51 -0.82
CA ALA A 84 10.25 17.52 -1.26
C ALA A 84 11.12 17.05 -2.43
N ASN A 85 11.05 15.77 -2.79
CA ASN A 85 11.87 15.15 -3.83
C ASN A 85 11.27 15.38 -5.23
N ARG A 86 12.08 15.12 -6.26
CA ARG A 86 11.68 15.15 -7.68
C ARG A 86 12.22 13.92 -8.40
N CYS A 87 11.99 12.74 -7.81
CA CYS A 87 12.53 11.47 -8.31
C CYS A 87 12.23 11.28 -9.80
N ASP A 88 13.20 10.82 -10.57
CA ASP A 88 12.99 10.55 -12.00
C ASP A 88 12.03 9.39 -12.27
N PHE A 89 11.77 8.59 -11.26
CA PHE A 89 10.80 7.48 -11.26
C PHE A 89 9.51 7.79 -10.49
N CYS A 90 9.22 9.05 -10.19
CA CYS A 90 8.00 9.41 -9.47
C CYS A 90 6.76 9.05 -10.29
N PHE A 91 5.97 8.09 -9.78
CA PHE A 91 4.77 7.64 -10.45
C PHE A 91 3.74 8.78 -10.60
N VAL A 92 3.61 9.63 -9.58
CA VAL A 92 2.67 10.77 -9.60
C VAL A 92 3.06 11.80 -10.67
N ASP A 93 4.36 12.04 -10.88
CA ASP A 93 4.82 12.94 -11.96
C ASP A 93 4.63 12.32 -13.38
N GLY A 94 4.38 11.02 -13.43
CA GLY A 94 4.04 10.26 -14.65
C GLY A 94 2.54 10.09 -14.88
N LEU A 95 1.66 10.75 -14.13
CA LEU A 95 0.23 10.68 -14.37
C LEU A 95 -0.19 11.59 -15.54
N PRO A 96 -1.19 11.18 -16.35
CA PRO A 96 -1.80 12.06 -17.35
C PRO A 96 -2.52 13.22 -16.68
N ASP A 97 -2.69 14.32 -17.41
CA ASP A 97 -3.47 15.47 -16.95
C ASP A 97 -4.98 15.13 -16.90
N GLY A 98 -5.71 15.79 -16.01
CA GLY A 98 -7.18 15.71 -15.94
C GLY A 98 -7.76 14.61 -15.04
N LEU A 99 -6.93 13.95 -14.24
CA LEU A 99 -7.40 13.07 -13.17
C LEU A 99 -7.85 13.88 -11.96
N ARG A 100 -8.46 13.19 -10.97
CA ARG A 100 -8.83 13.80 -9.68
C ARG A 100 -7.62 14.45 -9.00
N ASP A 101 -7.79 15.63 -8.43
CA ASP A 101 -6.71 16.40 -7.79
C ASP A 101 -5.97 15.62 -6.71
N VAL A 102 -6.66 14.73 -5.99
CA VAL A 102 -6.07 13.90 -4.93
C VAL A 102 -4.98 12.96 -5.46
N LEU A 103 -5.07 12.52 -6.72
CA LEU A 103 -4.08 11.61 -7.33
C LEU A 103 -2.75 12.31 -7.62
N TYR A 104 -2.72 13.64 -7.68
CA TYR A 104 -1.50 14.41 -7.88
C TYR A 104 -0.81 14.82 -6.57
N ILE A 105 -1.29 14.33 -5.43
CA ILE A 105 -0.65 14.56 -4.14
C ILE A 105 0.54 13.62 -4.02
N ARG A 106 1.74 14.18 -4.05
CA ARG A 106 2.97 13.44 -3.73
C ARG A 106 3.18 13.52 -2.22
N ASP A 107 2.94 12.42 -1.55
CA ASP A 107 3.14 12.30 -0.11
C ASP A 107 4.58 11.86 0.23
N ASP A 108 5.06 12.33 1.36
CA ASP A 108 6.26 11.85 2.06
C ASP A 108 5.97 12.01 3.57
N ASP A 109 4.96 11.29 4.02
CA ASP A 109 4.33 11.49 5.31
C ASP A 109 4.57 10.29 6.23
N TYR A 110 5.43 10.47 7.25
CA TYR A 110 5.74 9.42 8.22
C TYR A 110 4.51 8.91 8.98
N ARG A 111 3.45 9.72 9.10
CA ARG A 111 2.20 9.33 9.76
C ARG A 111 1.44 8.30 8.93
N LEU A 112 1.40 8.50 7.60
CA LEU A 112 0.81 7.53 6.66
C LEU A 112 1.70 6.29 6.55
N SER A 113 3.02 6.44 6.65
CA SER A 113 3.96 5.32 6.74
C SER A 113 3.64 4.43 7.93
N PHE A 114 3.50 5.01 9.13
CA PHE A 114 3.15 4.28 10.34
C PHE A 114 1.75 3.65 10.26
N ARG A 115 0.74 4.41 9.81
CA ARG A 115 -0.67 4.01 9.88
C ARG A 115 -1.07 3.01 8.78
N TYR A 116 -0.53 3.17 7.59
CA TYR A 116 -0.98 2.46 6.37
C TYR A 116 0.13 1.73 5.62
N GLY A 117 1.37 1.76 6.11
CA GLY A 117 2.48 1.11 5.41
C GLY A 117 2.98 1.85 4.16
N ASN A 118 2.59 3.12 3.96
CA ASN A 118 3.09 3.92 2.84
C ASN A 118 4.59 4.13 2.96
N PHE A 119 5.34 3.87 1.89
CA PHE A 119 6.78 4.10 1.89
C PHE A 119 7.12 5.59 1.82
N ALA A 120 7.75 6.12 2.87
CA ALA A 120 8.23 7.49 2.96
C ALA A 120 9.76 7.57 2.78
N THR A 121 10.27 8.65 2.18
CA THR A 121 11.72 8.86 2.03
C THR A 121 12.36 9.48 3.25
N LEU A 122 11.58 10.02 4.17
CA LEU A 122 11.99 10.74 5.38
C LEU A 122 12.88 11.97 5.10
N THR A 123 12.78 12.55 3.89
CA THR A 123 13.63 13.70 3.50
C THR A 123 13.09 15.06 3.96
N ASN A 124 11.84 15.11 4.41
CA ASN A 124 11.13 16.32 4.81
C ASN A 124 10.91 16.45 6.34
N LEU A 125 11.53 15.56 7.13
CA LEU A 125 11.38 15.58 8.59
C LEU A 125 12.03 16.82 9.20
N LYS A 126 11.31 17.46 10.12
CA LYS A 126 11.79 18.54 10.99
C LYS A 126 12.22 17.96 12.35
N PRO A 127 13.02 18.68 13.15
CA PRO A 127 13.44 18.20 14.48
C PRO A 127 12.25 17.73 15.34
N LYS A 128 11.15 18.48 15.37
CA LYS A 128 9.95 18.10 16.13
C LYS A 128 9.29 16.80 15.62
N ASP A 129 9.42 16.50 14.33
CA ASP A 129 8.88 15.28 13.77
C ASP A 129 9.69 14.06 14.24
N ILE A 130 11.01 14.23 14.32
CA ILE A 130 11.93 13.21 14.83
C ILE A 130 11.62 12.94 16.32
N GLU A 131 11.48 14.01 17.13
CA GLU A 131 11.11 13.89 18.54
C GLU A 131 9.77 13.17 18.70
N ARG A 132 8.77 13.50 17.89
CA ARG A 132 7.43 12.91 17.93
C ARG A 132 7.41 11.43 17.52
N ILE A 133 8.17 11.06 16.47
CA ILE A 133 8.33 9.65 16.05
C ILE A 133 8.87 8.82 17.22
N ILE A 134 9.87 9.34 17.92
CA ILE A 134 10.50 8.67 19.06
C ILE A 134 9.56 8.62 20.26
N GLU A 135 8.94 9.74 20.61
CA GLU A 135 8.04 9.87 21.78
C GLU A 135 6.86 8.92 21.67
N PHE A 136 6.18 8.89 20.51
CA PHE A 136 5.04 8.01 20.29
C PHE A 136 5.43 6.59 19.86
N ARG A 137 6.74 6.32 19.72
CA ARG A 137 7.25 5.02 19.25
C ARG A 137 6.57 4.56 17.98
N LEU A 138 6.51 5.45 16.97
CA LEU A 138 5.88 5.14 15.69
C LEU A 138 6.69 4.07 14.94
N SER A 139 6.37 2.82 15.17
CA SER A 139 7.10 1.64 14.69
C SER A 139 6.11 0.52 14.31
N PRO A 140 6.36 -0.22 13.20
CA PRO A 140 7.41 0.04 12.23
C PRO A 140 7.11 1.22 11.30
N LEU A 141 8.15 1.81 10.70
CA LEU A 141 8.03 2.74 9.59
C LEU A 141 8.43 2.05 8.28
N TYR A 142 7.77 2.42 7.19
CA TYR A 142 8.06 1.95 5.84
C TYR A 142 8.89 3.01 5.11
N VAL A 143 10.13 2.66 4.74
CA VAL A 143 11.12 3.64 4.28
C VAL A 143 11.65 3.33 2.88
N SER A 144 11.44 4.27 1.96
CA SER A 144 12.04 4.27 0.63
C SER A 144 13.52 4.69 0.73
N VAL A 145 14.41 3.71 0.71
CA VAL A 145 15.87 3.93 0.81
C VAL A 145 16.49 4.19 -0.55
N HIS A 146 16.20 3.36 -1.52
CA HIS A 146 16.70 3.31 -2.90
C HIS A 146 18.22 3.07 -3.01
N ALA A 147 19.06 3.72 -2.22
CA ALA A 147 20.50 3.48 -2.08
C ALA A 147 20.97 4.00 -0.72
N THR A 148 21.95 3.31 -0.10
CA THR A 148 22.65 3.78 1.09
C THR A 148 23.78 4.75 0.77
N ASP A 149 24.34 4.68 -0.44
CA ASP A 149 25.28 5.70 -0.93
C ASP A 149 24.56 7.04 -1.06
N PRO A 150 25.01 8.10 -0.33
CA PRO A 150 24.30 9.38 -0.30
C PRO A 150 24.35 10.11 -1.65
N THR A 151 25.37 9.87 -2.49
CA THR A 151 25.47 10.49 -3.81
C THR A 151 24.44 9.88 -4.76
N VAL A 152 24.36 8.56 -4.80
CA VAL A 152 23.38 7.82 -5.62
C VAL A 152 21.96 8.14 -5.14
N ARG A 153 21.73 8.16 -3.82
CA ARG A 153 20.41 8.47 -3.27
C ARG A 153 19.96 9.88 -3.61
N ARG A 154 20.83 10.90 -3.44
CA ARG A 154 20.52 12.30 -3.80
C ARG A 154 20.26 12.46 -5.30
N TYR A 155 21.01 11.72 -6.13
CA TYR A 155 20.78 11.68 -7.57
C TYR A 155 19.41 11.13 -7.92
N LEU A 156 19.03 9.94 -7.41
CA LEU A 156 17.73 9.31 -7.64
C LEU A 156 16.56 10.17 -7.18
N LEU A 157 16.67 10.75 -5.99
CA LEU A 157 15.64 11.63 -5.41
C LEU A 157 15.60 13.02 -6.06
N ARG A 158 16.60 13.37 -6.88
CA ARG A 158 16.81 14.74 -7.38
C ARG A 158 16.70 15.78 -6.28
N ASN A 159 17.25 15.45 -5.13
CA ASN A 159 17.24 16.26 -3.93
C ASN A 159 18.67 16.33 -3.37
N PRO A 160 19.45 17.37 -3.73
CA PRO A 160 20.85 17.48 -3.30
C PRO A 160 21.00 17.69 -1.79
N THR A 161 19.93 18.08 -1.11
CA THR A 161 19.87 18.30 0.35
C THR A 161 19.28 17.13 1.12
N ALA A 162 18.94 16.02 0.44
CA ALA A 162 18.45 14.83 1.11
C ALA A 162 19.45 14.37 2.19
N PRO A 163 19.01 14.14 3.42
CA PRO A 163 19.88 13.67 4.48
C PRO A 163 20.47 12.28 4.14
N GLU A 164 21.58 11.96 4.76
CA GLU A 164 22.16 10.62 4.68
C GLU A 164 21.25 9.65 5.41
N ILE A 165 20.84 8.57 4.75
CA ILE A 165 19.82 7.68 5.27
C ILE A 165 20.32 6.81 6.42
N LEU A 166 21.58 6.32 6.36
CA LEU A 166 22.11 5.43 7.41
C LEU A 166 22.20 6.11 8.79
N PRO A 167 22.76 7.34 8.93
CA PRO A 167 22.71 8.04 10.21
C PRO A 167 21.30 8.30 10.72
N GLN A 168 20.37 8.63 9.81
CA GLN A 168 18.97 8.89 10.17
C GLN A 168 18.27 7.62 10.69
N LEU A 169 18.40 6.49 9.99
CA LEU A 169 17.87 5.21 10.45
C LEU A 169 18.53 4.75 11.74
N ARG A 170 19.85 4.97 11.90
CA ARG A 170 20.56 4.62 13.14
C ARG A 170 20.00 5.37 14.32
N HIS A 171 19.80 6.69 14.18
CA HIS A 171 19.23 7.51 15.24
C HIS A 171 17.85 6.97 15.69
N PHE A 172 16.98 6.61 14.77
CA PHE A 172 15.68 6.04 15.13
C PHE A 172 15.79 4.62 15.71
N ALA A 173 16.65 3.76 15.15
CA ALA A 173 16.88 2.41 15.65
C ALA A 173 17.40 2.40 17.09
N ASP A 174 18.29 3.34 17.44
CA ASP A 174 18.82 3.52 18.80
C ASP A 174 17.71 3.90 19.79
N HIS A 175 16.56 4.38 19.30
CA HIS A 175 15.36 4.68 20.12
C HIS A 175 14.26 3.61 19.98
N GLY A 176 14.57 2.45 19.39
CA GLY A 176 13.66 1.31 19.31
C GLY A 176 12.63 1.38 18.19
N ILE A 177 12.84 2.21 17.17
CA ILE A 177 12.01 2.25 15.97
C ILE A 177 12.52 1.22 14.97
N GLU A 178 11.61 0.40 14.44
CA GLU A 178 11.85 -0.62 13.44
C GLU A 178 11.41 -0.16 12.04
N PHE A 179 11.91 -0.83 10.99
CA PHE A 179 11.65 -0.43 9.62
C PHE A 179 11.40 -1.61 8.69
N HIS A 180 10.45 -1.43 7.76
CA HIS A 180 10.46 -2.09 6.47
C HIS A 180 11.10 -1.16 5.46
N THR A 181 12.07 -1.64 4.69
CA THR A 181 12.81 -0.82 3.72
C THR A 181 12.54 -1.25 2.29
N GLN A 182 12.59 -0.30 1.36
CA GLN A 182 12.35 -0.56 -0.06
C GLN A 182 13.43 0.08 -0.93
N VAL A 183 13.82 -0.65 -1.96
CA VAL A 183 14.67 -0.19 -3.06
C VAL A 183 13.88 -0.26 -4.36
N VAL A 184 13.55 0.89 -4.95
CA VAL A 184 13.07 0.96 -6.34
C VAL A 184 14.29 0.87 -7.23
N MET A 185 14.47 -0.28 -7.88
CA MET A 185 15.64 -0.54 -8.73
C MET A 185 15.52 0.21 -10.06
N SER A 186 16.47 1.08 -10.32
CA SER A 186 16.64 1.85 -11.55
C SER A 186 17.90 1.39 -12.25
N PRO A 187 17.80 0.70 -13.39
CA PRO A 187 18.94 0.10 -14.09
C PRO A 187 20.06 1.09 -14.42
N GLY A 188 21.29 0.70 -14.15
CA GLY A 188 22.49 1.51 -14.36
C GLY A 188 22.71 2.61 -13.32
N VAL A 189 21.87 2.69 -12.28
CA VAL A 189 21.97 3.71 -11.22
C VAL A 189 22.16 3.06 -9.84
N ASN A 190 21.20 2.27 -9.39
CA ASN A 190 21.24 1.63 -8.06
C ASN A 190 21.10 0.11 -8.12
N ASP A 191 21.37 -0.49 -9.26
CA ASP A 191 21.51 -1.93 -9.47
C ASP A 191 22.96 -2.42 -9.19
N GLY A 192 23.23 -3.68 -9.46
CA GLY A 192 24.57 -4.27 -9.34
C GLY A 192 25.26 -4.01 -8.00
N GLY A 193 26.45 -3.44 -8.01
CA GLY A 193 27.25 -3.20 -6.80
C GLY A 193 26.61 -2.22 -5.82
N VAL A 194 25.84 -1.24 -6.30
CA VAL A 194 25.10 -0.30 -5.42
C VAL A 194 23.98 -1.02 -4.66
N LEU A 195 23.24 -1.90 -5.36
CA LEU A 195 22.22 -2.73 -4.70
C LEU A 195 22.83 -3.68 -3.67
N GLU A 196 23.94 -4.35 -4.03
CA GLU A 196 24.64 -5.25 -3.12
C GLU A 196 25.12 -4.52 -1.86
N GLN A 197 25.72 -3.33 -2.01
CA GLN A 197 26.14 -2.48 -0.91
C GLN A 197 24.92 -2.09 -0.03
N THR A 198 23.84 -1.63 -0.65
CA THR A 198 22.62 -1.21 0.05
C THR A 198 22.04 -2.34 0.89
N LEU A 199 21.89 -3.53 0.30
CA LEU A 199 21.38 -4.70 1.03
C LEU A 199 22.31 -5.11 2.18
N ARG A 200 23.62 -5.02 2.01
CA ARG A 200 24.60 -5.33 3.06
C ARG A 200 24.50 -4.33 4.21
N GLU A 201 24.54 -3.03 3.92
CA GLU A 201 24.56 -1.98 4.94
C GLU A 201 23.25 -1.90 5.72
N LEU A 202 22.09 -2.12 5.05
CA LEU A 202 20.80 -2.22 5.74
C LEU A 202 20.72 -3.47 6.63
N TYR A 203 21.29 -4.59 6.19
CA TYR A 203 21.32 -5.80 7.00
C TYR A 203 22.11 -5.65 8.30
N GLU A 204 23.13 -4.78 8.36
CA GLU A 204 23.92 -4.48 9.55
C GLU A 204 23.14 -3.81 10.69
N PHE A 205 21.91 -3.32 10.42
CA PHE A 205 21.02 -2.78 11.46
C PHE A 205 20.41 -3.83 12.38
N GLY A 206 20.62 -5.11 12.11
CA GLY A 206 20.10 -6.17 12.96
C GLY A 206 18.58 -6.27 12.90
N SER A 207 17.95 -6.41 14.06
CA SER A 207 16.49 -6.52 14.18
C SER A 207 15.76 -5.22 13.93
N ALA A 208 16.43 -4.07 13.90
CA ALA A 208 15.78 -2.79 13.64
C ALA A 208 15.26 -2.68 12.20
N ILE A 209 15.85 -3.39 11.22
CA ILE A 209 15.28 -3.51 9.89
C ILE A 209 14.66 -4.89 9.76
N LEU A 210 13.33 -4.92 9.74
CA LEU A 210 12.49 -6.13 9.69
C LEU A 210 12.61 -6.82 8.33
N GLY A 211 12.73 -6.04 7.25
CA GLY A 211 12.89 -6.55 5.91
C GLY A 211 13.25 -5.49 4.88
N CYS A 212 13.81 -5.95 3.76
CA CYS A 212 14.13 -5.10 2.62
C CYS A 212 13.55 -5.68 1.33
N SER A 213 12.65 -4.94 0.68
CA SER A 213 12.10 -5.29 -0.62
C SER A 213 12.80 -4.56 -1.76
N VAL A 214 13.01 -5.27 -2.86
CA VAL A 214 13.52 -4.71 -4.12
C VAL A 214 12.43 -4.82 -5.17
N VAL A 215 11.99 -3.68 -5.66
CA VAL A 215 10.94 -3.59 -6.68
C VAL A 215 11.52 -2.99 -7.97
N PRO A 216 11.10 -3.40 -9.16
CA PRO A 216 11.53 -2.74 -10.39
C PRO A 216 10.90 -1.36 -10.49
N VAL A 217 11.59 -0.44 -11.16
CA VAL A 217 10.99 0.85 -11.49
C VAL A 217 9.79 0.64 -12.42
N GLY A 218 8.66 1.27 -12.07
CA GLY A 218 7.45 1.33 -12.89
C GLY A 218 7.32 2.71 -13.55
N LEU A 219 7.08 2.74 -14.85
CA LEU A 219 6.95 3.96 -15.64
C LEU A 219 5.63 3.94 -16.42
N THR A 220 5.02 5.12 -16.56
CA THR A 220 3.85 5.32 -17.42
C THR A 220 4.28 5.88 -18.78
N GLU A 221 3.38 5.92 -19.75
CA GLU A 221 3.61 6.58 -21.05
C GLU A 221 3.85 8.10 -20.91
N PHE A 222 3.42 8.69 -19.78
CA PHE A 222 3.54 10.11 -19.49
C PHE A 222 4.78 10.45 -18.65
N SER A 223 5.58 9.45 -18.28
CA SER A 223 6.81 9.66 -17.52
C SER A 223 7.78 10.52 -18.34
N LYS A 224 8.03 11.73 -17.84
CA LYS A 224 8.77 12.80 -18.56
C LYS A 224 10.28 12.68 -18.46
N HIS A 225 10.79 11.74 -17.66
CA HIS A 225 12.19 11.66 -17.31
C HIS A 225 12.88 10.55 -18.10
N HIS A 226 13.86 10.94 -18.91
CA HIS A 226 14.59 10.03 -19.80
C HIS A 226 15.82 9.38 -19.14
N LEU A 227 16.08 9.66 -17.86
CA LEU A 227 17.23 9.14 -17.13
C LEU A 227 16.98 7.74 -16.54
N VAL A 228 15.72 7.33 -16.46
CA VAL A 228 15.29 6.05 -15.91
C VAL A 228 14.54 5.28 -16.99
N ARG A 229 14.79 4.00 -17.09
CA ARG A 229 14.10 3.06 -17.96
C ARG A 229 13.69 1.82 -17.20
N GLU A 230 12.78 1.07 -17.73
CA GLU A 230 12.45 -0.24 -17.20
C GLU A 230 13.64 -1.21 -17.31
N PRO A 231 13.80 -2.14 -16.35
CA PRO A 231 14.85 -3.15 -16.39
C PRO A 231 14.58 -4.21 -17.46
N THR A 232 15.65 -4.72 -18.05
CA THR A 232 15.62 -5.91 -18.90
C THR A 232 15.44 -7.18 -18.04
N ALA A 233 15.13 -8.30 -18.69
CA ALA A 233 15.05 -9.60 -18.01
C ALA A 233 16.36 -9.98 -17.32
N GLU A 234 17.50 -9.73 -17.99
CA GLU A 234 18.84 -10.03 -17.45
C GLU A 234 19.17 -9.16 -16.22
N GLU A 235 18.76 -7.89 -16.23
CA GLU A 235 18.94 -6.98 -15.10
C GLU A 235 18.04 -7.40 -13.91
N CYS A 236 16.80 -7.81 -14.16
CA CYS A 236 15.93 -8.39 -13.14
C CYS A 236 16.54 -9.66 -12.56
N GLN A 237 17.04 -10.58 -13.39
CA GLN A 237 17.74 -11.80 -12.94
C GLN A 237 18.98 -11.49 -12.10
N ALA A 238 19.75 -10.45 -12.48
CA ALA A 238 20.90 -10.03 -11.70
C ALA A 238 20.51 -9.50 -10.32
N ALA A 239 19.45 -8.69 -10.23
CA ALA A 239 18.92 -8.19 -8.97
C ALA A 239 18.38 -9.33 -8.08
N ILE A 240 17.62 -10.27 -8.66
CA ILE A 240 17.12 -11.46 -7.97
C ILE A 240 18.29 -12.24 -7.32
N ARG A 241 19.36 -12.49 -8.05
CA ARG A 241 20.54 -13.18 -7.49
C ARG A 241 21.14 -12.46 -6.28
N LEU A 242 21.19 -11.14 -6.27
CA LEU A 242 21.68 -10.37 -5.11
C LEU A 242 20.74 -10.46 -3.91
N VAL A 243 19.43 -10.36 -4.17
CA VAL A 243 18.40 -10.52 -3.15
C VAL A 243 18.45 -11.91 -2.52
N GLU A 244 18.45 -12.96 -3.35
CA GLU A 244 18.49 -14.35 -2.89
C GLU A 244 19.79 -14.69 -2.13
N ALA A 245 20.94 -14.15 -2.59
CA ALA A 245 22.20 -14.29 -1.89
C ALA A 245 22.13 -13.67 -0.49
N ARG A 246 21.53 -12.49 -0.35
CA ARG A 246 21.34 -11.83 0.95
C ARG A 246 20.33 -12.58 1.80
N ALA A 247 19.22 -13.02 1.23
CA ALA A 247 18.21 -13.84 1.91
C ALA A 247 18.79 -15.13 2.47
N ALA A 248 19.64 -15.82 1.71
CA ALA A 248 20.33 -17.03 2.17
C ALA A 248 21.28 -16.77 3.37
N VAL A 249 21.96 -15.61 3.39
CA VAL A 249 22.77 -15.19 4.55
C VAL A 249 21.87 -14.96 5.76
N ALA A 250 20.79 -14.18 5.58
CA ALA A 250 19.86 -13.87 6.66
C ALA A 250 19.19 -15.13 7.23
N ARG A 251 18.80 -16.05 6.36
CA ARG A 251 18.21 -17.35 6.78
C ARG A 251 19.16 -18.15 7.66
N ARG A 252 20.43 -18.20 7.28
CA ARG A 252 21.45 -18.93 8.05
C ARG A 252 21.76 -18.27 9.39
N GLU A 253 21.82 -16.93 9.44
CA GLU A 253 22.28 -16.17 10.61
C GLU A 253 21.17 -15.80 11.57
N ARG A 254 19.95 -15.54 11.06
CA ARG A 254 18.81 -15.01 11.83
C ARG A 254 17.57 -15.89 11.78
N GLY A 255 17.53 -16.92 10.93
CA GLY A 255 16.37 -17.80 10.77
C GLY A 255 15.24 -17.21 9.93
N ILE A 256 15.38 -15.99 9.39
CA ILE A 256 14.43 -15.29 8.51
C ILE A 256 15.07 -15.02 7.15
N TYR A 257 14.28 -14.77 6.12
CA TYR A 257 14.82 -14.47 4.78
C TYR A 257 15.20 -12.99 4.61
N TRP A 258 14.46 -12.08 5.21
CA TRP A 258 14.76 -10.65 5.33
C TRP A 258 14.81 -9.85 4.02
N ALA A 259 15.42 -10.36 2.94
CA ALA A 259 15.51 -9.68 1.64
C ALA A 259 14.55 -10.33 0.64
N PHE A 260 13.76 -9.51 -0.06
CA PHE A 260 12.71 -9.97 -0.95
C PHE A 260 12.75 -9.24 -2.29
N GLY A 261 12.57 -9.96 -3.39
CA GLY A 261 12.21 -9.37 -4.68
C GLY A 261 10.67 -9.29 -4.80
N ALA A 262 10.16 -8.22 -5.37
CA ALA A 262 8.75 -8.17 -5.73
C ALA A 262 8.41 -9.20 -6.82
N ASP A 263 7.18 -9.70 -6.81
CA ASP A 263 6.71 -10.69 -7.80
C ASP A 263 6.94 -10.21 -9.24
N GLU A 264 6.81 -8.90 -9.48
CA GLU A 264 7.07 -8.29 -10.78
C GLU A 264 8.51 -8.46 -11.26
N LEU A 265 9.51 -8.48 -10.35
CA LEU A 265 10.90 -8.77 -10.74
C LEU A 265 11.03 -10.17 -11.34
N TYR A 266 10.40 -11.16 -10.72
CA TYR A 266 10.42 -12.55 -11.19
C TYR A 266 9.66 -12.69 -12.51
N VAL A 267 8.50 -12.05 -12.65
CA VAL A 267 7.72 -12.04 -13.89
C VAL A 267 8.53 -11.43 -15.03
N ARG A 268 9.15 -10.26 -14.81
CA ARG A 268 9.99 -9.58 -15.83
C ARG A 268 11.25 -10.38 -16.15
N ALA A 269 11.81 -11.07 -15.16
CA ALA A 269 12.97 -11.93 -15.34
C ALA A 269 12.65 -13.23 -16.11
N GLY A 270 11.38 -13.60 -16.24
CA GLY A 270 10.96 -14.87 -16.80
C GLY A 270 11.38 -16.08 -15.96
N VAL A 271 11.47 -15.91 -14.63
CA VAL A 271 11.85 -16.97 -13.69
C VAL A 271 10.70 -17.28 -12.74
N GLU A 272 10.72 -18.48 -12.17
CA GLU A 272 9.70 -18.95 -11.25
C GLU A 272 9.70 -18.11 -9.96
N LEU A 273 8.50 -17.86 -9.41
CA LEU A 273 8.35 -17.22 -8.10
C LEU A 273 8.90 -18.11 -7.00
N PRO A 274 9.55 -17.54 -5.98
CA PRO A 274 9.97 -18.27 -4.79
C PRO A 274 8.81 -19.03 -4.13
N PRO A 275 9.07 -20.12 -3.40
CA PRO A 275 8.04 -20.77 -2.60
C PRO A 275 7.57 -19.87 -1.45
N ALA A 276 6.35 -20.13 -0.94
CA ALA A 276 5.68 -19.30 0.07
C ALA A 276 6.50 -19.07 1.36
N GLU A 277 7.30 -20.06 1.73
CA GLU A 277 8.12 -20.04 2.96
C GLU A 277 9.22 -18.96 2.93
N ILE A 278 9.57 -18.44 1.75
CA ILE A 278 10.60 -17.40 1.62
C ILE A 278 10.09 -16.03 2.04
N TYR A 279 8.80 -15.82 2.03
CA TYR A 279 8.21 -14.50 2.34
C TYR A 279 7.96 -14.26 3.83
N ASP A 280 8.51 -15.11 4.72
CA ASP A 280 8.37 -15.04 6.19
C ASP A 280 6.88 -14.84 6.61
N GLY A 281 6.49 -13.67 7.13
CA GLY A 281 5.12 -13.35 7.54
C GLY A 281 4.21 -12.78 6.43
N PHE A 282 4.69 -12.59 5.21
CA PHE A 282 3.98 -11.86 4.14
C PHE A 282 3.70 -10.38 4.47
N ASP A 283 4.55 -9.74 5.25
CA ASP A 283 4.34 -8.38 5.76
C ASP A 283 4.33 -7.29 4.67
N GLN A 284 4.68 -7.63 3.42
CA GLN A 284 4.77 -6.68 2.32
C GLN A 284 3.93 -7.08 1.09
N VAL A 285 2.88 -7.86 1.28
CA VAL A 285 1.98 -8.32 0.21
C VAL A 285 1.39 -7.14 -0.57
N GLU A 286 0.96 -6.10 0.12
CA GLU A 286 0.38 -4.90 -0.50
C GLU A 286 1.38 -4.14 -1.40
N ASN A 287 2.67 -4.38 -1.21
CA ASN A 287 3.75 -3.83 -2.02
C ASN A 287 4.20 -4.77 -3.16
N GLY A 288 3.41 -5.80 -3.45
CA GLY A 288 3.69 -6.76 -4.51
C GLY A 288 4.78 -7.78 -4.19
N VAL A 289 5.05 -8.02 -2.90
CA VAL A 289 6.06 -8.99 -2.44
C VAL A 289 5.37 -10.25 -1.94
N GLY A 290 5.44 -11.33 -2.71
CA GLY A 290 4.81 -12.61 -2.37
C GLY A 290 3.29 -12.62 -2.53
N SER A 291 2.72 -11.64 -3.21
CA SER A 291 1.25 -11.48 -3.38
C SER A 291 0.61 -12.69 -4.04
N VAL A 292 1.27 -13.28 -5.03
CA VAL A 292 0.77 -14.48 -5.72
C VAL A 292 0.77 -15.70 -4.81
N ARG A 293 1.82 -15.89 -4.01
CA ARG A 293 1.89 -17.01 -3.06
C ARG A 293 0.93 -16.84 -1.90
N TRP A 294 0.75 -15.60 -1.43
CA TRP A 294 -0.28 -15.28 -0.44
C TRP A 294 -1.68 -15.62 -0.96
N LEU A 295 -2.01 -15.21 -2.20
CA LEU A 295 -3.28 -15.52 -2.84
C LEU A 295 -3.51 -17.02 -2.99
N GLN A 296 -2.48 -17.79 -3.38
CA GLN A 296 -2.56 -19.25 -3.42
C GLN A 296 -2.90 -19.84 -2.04
N ARG A 297 -2.26 -19.32 -0.97
CA ARG A 297 -2.52 -19.76 0.39
C ARG A 297 -3.95 -19.46 0.84
N GLN A 298 -4.50 -18.27 0.48
CA GLN A 298 -5.91 -17.95 0.79
C GLN A 298 -6.84 -18.99 0.13
N ILE A 299 -6.59 -19.33 -1.14
CA ILE A 299 -7.39 -20.32 -1.85
C ILE A 299 -7.24 -21.72 -1.24
N GLU A 300 -6.03 -22.16 -0.92
CA GLU A 300 -5.80 -23.46 -0.28
C GLU A 300 -6.52 -23.60 1.07
N THR A 301 -6.70 -22.50 1.79
CA THR A 301 -7.36 -22.52 3.10
C THR A 301 -8.87 -22.29 3.06
N GLY A 302 -9.39 -21.57 2.06
CA GLY A 302 -10.77 -21.11 2.03
C GLY A 302 -11.65 -21.72 0.92
N ALA A 303 -11.05 -22.29 -0.13
CA ALA A 303 -11.83 -22.72 -1.31
C ALA A 303 -12.80 -23.86 -1.04
N ASP A 304 -12.52 -24.74 -0.08
CA ASP A 304 -13.38 -25.87 0.26
C ASP A 304 -14.72 -25.43 0.89
N GLU A 305 -14.80 -24.21 1.41
CA GLU A 305 -16.02 -23.64 1.99
C GLU A 305 -16.95 -23.02 0.93
N LEU A 306 -16.46 -22.83 -0.30
CA LEU A 306 -17.21 -22.19 -1.38
C LEU A 306 -18.22 -23.15 -2.02
N GLN A 307 -19.50 -22.82 -1.92
CA GLN A 307 -20.60 -23.64 -2.45
C GLN A 307 -21.46 -22.85 -3.44
N GLY A 308 -22.22 -23.58 -4.29
CA GLY A 308 -23.18 -22.96 -5.20
C GLY A 308 -22.62 -22.45 -6.52
N TRP A 309 -21.35 -22.72 -6.84
CA TRP A 309 -20.68 -22.22 -8.05
C TRP A 309 -20.54 -23.25 -9.16
N ALA A 310 -20.86 -24.52 -8.90
CA ALA A 310 -20.73 -25.60 -9.89
C ALA A 310 -21.48 -25.27 -11.20
N GLY A 311 -20.77 -25.35 -12.31
CA GLY A 311 -21.31 -25.08 -13.64
C GLY A 311 -21.41 -23.59 -14.01
N ARG A 312 -21.08 -22.66 -13.11
CA ARG A 312 -21.03 -21.21 -13.38
C ARG A 312 -19.77 -20.85 -14.15
N ARG A 313 -19.86 -19.80 -14.97
CA ARG A 313 -18.73 -19.22 -15.71
C ARG A 313 -18.37 -17.87 -15.10
N ILE A 314 -17.17 -17.78 -14.56
CA ILE A 314 -16.67 -16.62 -13.81
C ILE A 314 -15.49 -16.01 -14.57
N GLY A 315 -15.63 -14.74 -14.97
CA GLY A 315 -14.52 -13.97 -15.50
C GLY A 315 -13.63 -13.44 -14.37
N VAL A 316 -12.32 -13.58 -14.49
CA VAL A 316 -11.36 -13.00 -13.55
C VAL A 316 -10.57 -11.92 -14.27
N VAL A 317 -10.88 -10.68 -13.93
CA VAL A 317 -10.26 -9.51 -14.56
C VAL A 317 -9.01 -9.12 -13.79
N THR A 318 -7.90 -8.95 -14.51
CA THR A 318 -6.60 -8.60 -13.89
C THR A 318 -5.72 -7.81 -14.86
N GLY A 319 -4.61 -7.29 -14.36
CA GLY A 319 -3.57 -6.68 -15.18
C GLY A 319 -2.77 -7.71 -15.99
N THR A 320 -2.07 -7.25 -17.00
CA THR A 320 -1.36 -8.15 -17.94
C THR A 320 -0.19 -8.90 -17.30
N ALA A 321 0.44 -8.39 -16.25
CA ALA A 321 1.52 -9.07 -15.52
C ALA A 321 1.05 -10.41 -14.94
N MET A 322 -0.18 -10.45 -14.43
CA MET A 322 -0.74 -11.63 -13.78
C MET A 322 -1.20 -12.72 -14.76
N GLY A 323 -1.32 -12.41 -16.06
CA GLY A 323 -1.85 -13.33 -17.05
C GLY A 323 -1.15 -14.68 -17.11
N GLN A 324 0.16 -14.72 -16.87
CA GLN A 324 0.96 -15.94 -16.87
C GLN A 324 0.88 -16.71 -15.54
N LEU A 325 0.61 -16.04 -14.44
CA LEU A 325 0.63 -16.60 -13.08
C LEU A 325 -0.75 -17.07 -12.63
N MET A 326 -1.82 -16.47 -13.15
CA MET A 326 -3.19 -16.77 -12.72
C MET A 326 -3.62 -18.23 -12.88
N PRO A 327 -3.18 -19.02 -13.86
CA PRO A 327 -3.55 -20.44 -13.91
C PRO A 327 -3.20 -21.22 -12.64
N MET A 328 -2.04 -20.93 -12.01
CA MET A 328 -1.64 -21.60 -10.76
C MET A 328 -2.56 -21.27 -9.58
N VAL A 329 -3.28 -20.14 -9.66
CA VAL A 329 -4.25 -19.68 -8.67
C VAL A 329 -5.65 -20.21 -9.01
N LEU A 330 -6.08 -20.09 -10.25
CA LEU A 330 -7.44 -20.41 -10.69
C LEU A 330 -7.72 -21.92 -10.83
N ASP A 331 -6.72 -22.73 -11.17
CA ASP A 331 -6.91 -24.18 -11.30
C ASP A 331 -7.33 -24.86 -9.98
N PRO A 332 -6.69 -24.56 -8.81
CA PRO A 332 -7.17 -25.05 -7.53
C PRO A 332 -8.59 -24.58 -7.20
N LEU A 333 -8.88 -23.30 -7.43
CA LEU A 333 -10.18 -22.69 -7.17
C LEU A 333 -11.29 -23.34 -8.03
N ALA A 334 -11.01 -23.60 -9.31
CA ALA A 334 -11.94 -24.28 -10.21
C ALA A 334 -12.23 -25.72 -9.76
N ARG A 335 -11.21 -26.45 -9.29
CA ARG A 335 -11.39 -27.80 -8.75
C ARG A 335 -12.26 -27.84 -7.49
N ALA A 336 -12.06 -26.88 -6.59
CA ALA A 336 -12.81 -26.81 -5.34
C ALA A 336 -14.27 -26.42 -5.56
N THR A 337 -14.53 -25.44 -6.44
CA THR A 337 -15.88 -24.88 -6.64
C THR A 337 -16.71 -25.58 -7.71
N GLY A 338 -16.08 -26.29 -8.65
CA GLY A 338 -16.72 -26.81 -9.86
C GLY A 338 -17.13 -25.74 -10.87
N ALA A 339 -16.71 -24.49 -10.68
CA ALA A 339 -16.90 -23.40 -11.62
C ALA A 339 -15.85 -23.40 -12.73
N THR A 340 -16.16 -22.72 -13.83
CA THR A 340 -15.19 -22.42 -14.87
C THR A 340 -14.72 -20.98 -14.71
N PHE A 341 -13.42 -20.80 -14.46
CA PHE A 341 -12.80 -19.49 -14.38
C PHE A 341 -12.15 -19.13 -15.70
N GLU A 342 -12.50 -17.98 -16.23
CA GLU A 342 -11.90 -17.42 -17.44
C GLU A 342 -11.06 -16.20 -17.10
N LEU A 343 -9.77 -16.27 -17.39
CA LEU A 343 -8.85 -15.15 -17.18
C LEU A 343 -9.06 -14.08 -18.26
N ILE A 344 -9.22 -12.82 -17.81
CA ILE A 344 -9.42 -11.64 -18.66
C ILE A 344 -8.32 -10.62 -18.34
N PRO A 345 -7.12 -10.75 -18.96
CA PRO A 345 -6.07 -9.76 -18.81
C PRO A 345 -6.45 -8.45 -19.51
N VAL A 346 -6.39 -7.33 -18.80
CA VAL A 346 -6.74 -6.00 -19.33
C VAL A 346 -5.50 -5.15 -19.47
N VAL A 347 -5.31 -4.56 -20.65
CA VAL A 347 -4.26 -3.56 -20.89
C VAL A 347 -4.68 -2.23 -20.26
N ASN A 348 -3.77 -1.60 -19.55
CA ASN A 348 -4.03 -0.28 -18.99
C ASN A 348 -4.04 0.77 -20.09
N THR A 349 -5.22 1.34 -20.34
CA THR A 349 -5.42 2.36 -21.38
C THR A 349 -5.27 3.79 -20.86
N LEU A 350 -5.12 3.95 -19.54
CA LEU A 350 -4.97 5.26 -18.89
C LEU A 350 -3.51 5.66 -18.71
N PHE A 351 -2.66 4.70 -18.32
CA PHE A 351 -1.27 4.94 -17.99
C PHE A 351 -0.29 4.34 -18.99
N GLY A 352 -0.82 3.59 -19.97
CA GLY A 352 -0.04 2.87 -20.98
C GLY A 352 0.17 1.40 -20.66
N ALA A 353 0.55 0.63 -21.69
CA ALA A 353 0.68 -0.82 -21.62
C ALA A 353 1.84 -1.30 -20.72
N SER A 354 2.77 -0.42 -20.35
CA SER A 354 3.84 -0.70 -19.39
C SER A 354 3.32 -0.84 -17.95
N VAL A 355 2.18 -0.22 -17.63
CA VAL A 355 1.53 -0.35 -16.33
C VAL A 355 0.65 -1.59 -16.34
N THR A 356 1.19 -2.67 -15.80
CA THR A 356 0.62 -4.03 -15.89
C THR A 356 -0.13 -4.47 -14.64
N THR A 357 -0.17 -3.62 -13.61
CA THR A 357 -0.75 -3.88 -12.27
C THR A 357 -2.27 -3.82 -12.31
N ALA A 358 -2.93 -4.79 -11.66
CA ALA A 358 -4.39 -4.88 -11.60
C ALA A 358 -5.04 -3.71 -10.84
N GLY A 359 -4.46 -3.28 -9.73
CA GLY A 359 -4.97 -2.18 -8.90
C GLY A 359 -4.94 -0.80 -9.57
N LEU A 360 -4.30 -0.64 -10.74
CA LEU A 360 -4.26 0.62 -11.48
C LEU A 360 -5.12 0.60 -12.75
N LEU A 361 -5.95 -0.42 -12.94
CA LEU A 361 -6.83 -0.52 -14.11
C LEU A 361 -7.94 0.54 -14.07
N PRO A 362 -8.14 1.31 -15.16
CA PRO A 362 -9.22 2.28 -15.23
C PRO A 362 -10.56 1.59 -15.54
N GLY A 363 -11.65 2.16 -15.03
CA GLY A 363 -13.00 1.63 -15.23
C GLY A 363 -13.38 1.49 -16.71
N ILE A 364 -12.94 2.41 -17.56
CA ILE A 364 -13.22 2.36 -19.01
C ILE A 364 -12.58 1.12 -19.67
N ALA A 365 -11.36 0.73 -19.26
CA ALA A 365 -10.73 -0.45 -19.82
C ALA A 365 -11.43 -1.73 -19.35
N LEU A 366 -11.87 -1.77 -18.09
CA LEU A 366 -12.69 -2.87 -17.54
C LEU A 366 -14.02 -2.98 -18.29
N GLN A 367 -14.71 -1.86 -18.50
CA GLN A 367 -15.96 -1.84 -19.26
C GLN A 367 -15.78 -2.37 -20.70
N GLN A 368 -14.73 -1.94 -21.39
CA GLN A 368 -14.44 -2.40 -22.75
C GLN A 368 -14.17 -3.91 -22.80
N ALA A 369 -13.46 -4.44 -21.81
CA ALA A 369 -13.16 -5.89 -21.75
C ALA A 369 -14.40 -6.75 -21.44
N LEU A 370 -15.37 -6.21 -20.73
CA LEU A 370 -16.56 -6.94 -20.28
C LEU A 370 -17.82 -6.66 -21.12
N THR A 371 -17.85 -5.58 -21.90
CA THR A 371 -18.98 -5.29 -22.79
C THR A 371 -19.21 -6.43 -23.78
N GLY A 372 -20.44 -6.96 -23.82
CA GLY A 372 -20.81 -8.04 -24.72
C GLY A 372 -20.52 -9.45 -24.21
N ARG A 373 -19.89 -9.63 -23.05
CA ARG A 373 -19.58 -10.91 -22.41
C ARG A 373 -20.84 -11.53 -21.74
N ARG A 374 -21.82 -11.91 -22.56
CA ARG A 374 -23.08 -12.53 -22.11
C ARG A 374 -22.94 -14.00 -21.72
N ASP A 375 -21.76 -14.55 -21.90
CA ASP A 375 -21.39 -15.92 -21.57
C ASP A 375 -20.88 -16.08 -20.13
N LEU A 376 -20.69 -14.98 -19.40
CA LEU A 376 -20.26 -14.97 -18.01
C LEU A 376 -21.45 -14.76 -17.09
N ASP A 377 -21.49 -15.51 -15.99
CA ASP A 377 -22.46 -15.33 -14.90
C ASP A 377 -22.01 -14.21 -13.94
N LEU A 378 -20.69 -14.12 -13.73
CA LEU A 378 -20.03 -13.19 -12.79
C LEU A 378 -18.70 -12.73 -13.37
N ALA A 379 -18.29 -11.50 -13.08
CA ALA A 379 -16.90 -11.06 -13.25
C ALA A 379 -16.32 -10.56 -11.91
N LEU A 380 -15.19 -11.12 -11.53
CA LEU A 380 -14.40 -10.68 -10.39
C LEU A 380 -13.43 -9.59 -10.83
N LEU A 381 -13.49 -8.45 -10.16
CA LEU A 381 -12.64 -7.28 -10.40
C LEU A 381 -11.62 -7.15 -9.26
N PRO A 382 -10.41 -6.64 -9.52
CA PRO A 382 -9.44 -6.41 -8.46
C PRO A 382 -9.95 -5.36 -7.48
N GLY A 383 -10.05 -5.72 -6.19
CA GLY A 383 -10.55 -4.85 -5.13
C GLY A 383 -9.68 -3.59 -4.94
N GLU A 384 -8.40 -3.69 -5.29
CA GLU A 384 -7.43 -2.59 -5.21
C GLU A 384 -7.58 -1.56 -6.34
N ALA A 385 -8.38 -1.83 -7.38
CA ALA A 385 -8.60 -0.89 -8.48
C ALA A 385 -9.56 0.25 -8.15
N ILE A 386 -10.25 0.17 -7.02
CA ILE A 386 -11.25 1.13 -6.56
C ILE A 386 -10.85 1.74 -5.21
N ASN A 387 -11.15 3.01 -5.00
CA ASN A 387 -10.96 3.67 -3.71
C ASN A 387 -12.21 3.54 -2.80
N ASP A 388 -12.13 4.09 -1.57
CA ASP A 388 -13.23 4.05 -0.59
C ASP A 388 -14.49 4.80 -1.05
N ASP A 389 -14.37 5.73 -2.00
CA ASP A 389 -15.51 6.43 -2.61
C ASP A 389 -16.18 5.62 -3.74
N GLY A 390 -15.73 4.41 -4.01
CA GLY A 390 -16.25 3.57 -5.08
C GLY A 390 -15.80 4.00 -6.49
N LEU A 391 -14.64 4.65 -6.63
CA LEU A 391 -14.16 5.22 -7.89
C LEU A 391 -12.86 4.55 -8.37
N PHE A 392 -12.83 4.17 -9.65
CA PHE A 392 -11.61 3.77 -10.37
C PHE A 392 -10.67 4.97 -10.61
N MET A 393 -9.46 4.73 -11.12
CA MET A 393 -8.46 5.77 -11.38
C MET A 393 -8.97 6.87 -12.34
N ASP A 394 -9.76 6.53 -13.33
CA ASP A 394 -10.40 7.42 -14.30
C ASP A 394 -11.70 8.09 -13.80
N SER A 395 -12.01 7.96 -12.51
CA SER A 395 -13.23 8.49 -11.86
C SER A 395 -14.54 7.82 -12.29
N MET A 396 -14.50 6.72 -13.04
CA MET A 396 -15.69 5.89 -13.24
C MET A 396 -16.10 5.27 -11.91
N SER A 397 -17.38 5.25 -11.57
CA SER A 397 -17.88 4.54 -10.40
C SER A 397 -18.15 3.06 -10.73
N LEU A 398 -18.13 2.21 -9.69
CA LEU A 398 -18.50 0.81 -9.82
C LEU A 398 -19.96 0.65 -10.32
N ASP A 399 -20.87 1.50 -9.86
CA ASP A 399 -22.27 1.50 -10.29
C ASP A 399 -22.40 1.77 -11.80
N LEU A 400 -21.65 2.76 -12.30
CA LEU A 400 -21.65 3.11 -13.73
C LEU A 400 -21.08 1.96 -14.57
N LEU A 401 -19.99 1.33 -14.11
CA LEU A 401 -19.43 0.15 -14.74
C LEU A 401 -20.45 -1.01 -14.77
N SER A 402 -21.09 -1.29 -13.64
CA SER A 402 -22.07 -2.36 -13.50
C SER A 402 -23.29 -2.16 -14.41
N ALA A 403 -23.76 -0.92 -14.57
CA ALA A 403 -24.85 -0.60 -15.49
C ALA A 403 -24.46 -0.80 -16.98
N GLY A 404 -23.17 -0.81 -17.32
CA GLY A 404 -22.65 -0.93 -18.69
C GLY A 404 -22.32 -2.35 -19.13
N VAL A 405 -22.46 -3.37 -18.27
CA VAL A 405 -22.07 -4.77 -18.56
C VAL A 405 -23.23 -5.74 -18.29
N PRO A 406 -23.27 -6.91 -18.95
CA PRO A 406 -24.43 -7.81 -18.87
C PRO A 406 -24.38 -8.87 -17.74
N MET A 407 -23.32 -8.90 -16.92
CA MET A 407 -23.15 -9.84 -15.82
C MET A 407 -23.05 -9.13 -14.45
N GLU A 408 -23.17 -9.90 -13.38
CA GLU A 408 -22.85 -9.42 -12.02
C GLU A 408 -21.36 -9.09 -11.90
N LEU A 409 -21.03 -8.00 -11.20
CA LEU A 409 -19.65 -7.63 -10.86
C LEU A 409 -19.44 -7.74 -9.36
N ARG A 410 -18.30 -8.29 -8.95
CA ARG A 410 -17.83 -8.28 -7.56
C ARG A 410 -16.39 -7.83 -7.48
N LEU A 411 -16.09 -6.97 -6.53
CA LEU A 411 -14.73 -6.65 -6.14
C LEU A 411 -14.18 -7.79 -5.28
N SER A 412 -12.91 -8.12 -5.47
CA SER A 412 -12.27 -9.17 -4.67
C SER A 412 -10.79 -8.90 -4.49
N LYS A 413 -10.28 -9.23 -3.30
CA LYS A 413 -8.87 -9.18 -2.95
C LYS A 413 -8.21 -10.56 -3.01
N ASP A 414 -8.96 -11.61 -2.68
CA ASP A 414 -8.43 -12.99 -2.54
C ASP A 414 -9.29 -14.07 -3.21
N PHE A 415 -10.34 -13.68 -3.93
CA PHE A 415 -11.38 -14.50 -4.55
C PHE A 415 -12.31 -15.18 -3.55
N ILE A 416 -11.86 -15.53 -2.36
CA ILE A 416 -12.66 -16.19 -1.34
C ILE A 416 -13.72 -15.23 -0.82
N ASP A 417 -13.35 -13.98 -0.54
CA ASP A 417 -14.24 -12.92 -0.08
C ASP A 417 -15.46 -12.71 -0.98
N ALA A 418 -15.23 -12.67 -2.30
CA ALA A 418 -16.30 -12.46 -3.27
C ALA A 418 -17.14 -13.69 -3.58
N LEU A 419 -16.63 -14.90 -3.33
CA LEU A 419 -17.29 -16.16 -3.65
C LEU A 419 -17.99 -16.82 -2.46
N HIS A 420 -17.82 -16.32 -1.24
CA HIS A 420 -18.56 -16.79 -0.05
C HIS A 420 -20.09 -16.60 -0.19
N VAL A 421 -20.53 -15.57 -0.90
CA VAL A 421 -21.94 -15.34 -1.19
C VAL A 421 -22.28 -16.02 -2.52
N PRO A 422 -23.19 -17.01 -2.55
CA PRO A 422 -23.59 -17.66 -3.80
C PRO A 422 -24.11 -16.65 -4.83
N ALA A 423 -24.01 -17.00 -6.12
CA ALA A 423 -24.63 -16.20 -7.17
C ALA A 423 -26.13 -16.07 -6.93
N ALA A 424 -26.71 -14.90 -7.23
CA ALA A 424 -28.15 -14.75 -7.26
C ALA A 424 -28.77 -15.77 -8.21
N ALA A 425 -29.87 -16.41 -7.79
CA ALA A 425 -30.51 -17.52 -8.51
C ALA A 425 -31.12 -17.06 -9.85
#